data_e34c287e336567b4db8ee83ba33e19fe
#
_entry.id   e34c287e336567b4db8ee83ba33e19fe
#
_cell.length_a   1.000
_cell.length_b   1.000
_cell.length_c   1.000
_cell.angle_alpha   90.00
_cell.angle_beta   90.00
_cell.angle_gamma   90.00
#
_symmetry.space_group_name_H-M   'P 1'
#
loop_
_entity.id
_entity.type
_entity.pdbx_description
1 polymer ?
#
loop_
_entity_poly.entity_id
_entity_poly.type
_entity_poly.pdbx_seq_one_letter_code
_entity_poly.pdbx_strand_id
1 'polypeptide(L)'
;MKKIIFLFSLSFSLLGFSAEASQKNLNSKERKQLAEAIKVEAYKFADNPSDYGLVLPVEKLVWKMIEGSEGISSCSIPSYDLTRSMEILNATFLKMSAQMQQYQGMPGKYKKQAMAQAEAEINGQKAVLGKVLNNVIKYCI
;
A
#
# COMPACT_ATOMS: atom_id res chain seq x y z
N MET A 1 18.95 -34.29 -18.40
CA MET A 1 18.47 -32.91 -18.26
C MET A 1 16.97 -32.73 -18.53
N LYS A 2 16.40 -33.27 -19.59
CA LYS A 2 14.96 -33.14 -19.91
C LYS A 2 14.00 -33.71 -18.84
N LYS A 3 14.38 -34.76 -18.13
CA LYS A 3 13.53 -35.36 -17.08
C LYS A 3 13.42 -34.50 -15.80
N ILE A 4 14.46 -33.74 -15.48
CA ILE A 4 14.51 -32.89 -14.27
C ILE A 4 13.61 -31.65 -14.46
N ILE A 5 13.61 -31.10 -15.69
CA ILE A 5 12.78 -29.94 -16.02
C ILE A 5 11.28 -30.29 -15.99
N PHE A 6 10.94 -31.50 -16.42
CA PHE A 6 9.54 -31.98 -16.42
C PHE A 6 9.00 -32.20 -15.00
N LEU A 7 9.84 -32.75 -14.10
CA LEU A 7 9.47 -32.92 -12.69
C LEU A 7 9.26 -31.58 -11.98
N PHE A 8 10.08 -30.57 -12.32
CA PHE A 8 9.99 -29.26 -11.71
C PHE A 8 8.72 -28.50 -12.17
N SER A 9 8.32 -28.66 -13.42
CA SER A 9 7.08 -28.03 -13.92
C SER A 9 5.82 -28.70 -13.36
N LEU A 10 5.89 -30.00 -13.08
CA LEU A 10 4.77 -30.74 -12.48
C LEU A 10 4.56 -30.36 -11.01
N SER A 11 5.64 -30.15 -10.24
CA SER A 11 5.55 -29.70 -8.85
C SER A 11 5.05 -28.26 -8.76
N PHE A 12 5.39 -27.41 -9.71
CA PHE A 12 4.91 -26.03 -9.75
C PHE A 12 3.41 -25.96 -10.06
N SER A 13 2.92 -26.74 -11.00
CA SER A 13 1.49 -26.77 -11.31
C SER A 13 0.65 -27.37 -10.18
N LEU A 14 1.16 -28.32 -9.41
CA LEU A 14 0.50 -28.84 -8.21
C LEU A 14 0.42 -27.80 -7.09
N LEU A 15 1.46 -26.99 -6.88
CA LEU A 15 1.45 -25.90 -5.91
C LEU A 15 0.49 -24.77 -6.32
N GLY A 16 0.41 -24.43 -7.59
CA GLY A 16 -0.54 -23.47 -8.12
C GLY A 16 -1.99 -23.94 -7.96
N PHE A 17 -2.26 -25.22 -8.22
CA PHE A 17 -3.58 -25.81 -8.08
C PHE A 17 -4.04 -25.85 -6.61
N SER A 18 -3.18 -26.22 -5.66
CA SER A 18 -3.54 -26.22 -4.24
C SER A 18 -3.74 -24.81 -3.68
N ALA A 19 -3.03 -23.79 -4.19
CA ALA A 19 -3.26 -22.39 -3.82
C ALA A 19 -4.62 -21.88 -4.31
N GLU A 20 -5.05 -22.21 -5.53
CA GLU A 20 -6.36 -21.86 -6.06
C GLU A 20 -7.49 -22.58 -5.32
N ALA A 21 -7.32 -23.85 -4.98
CA ALA A 21 -8.31 -24.64 -4.24
C ALA A 21 -8.53 -24.15 -2.79
N SER A 22 -7.57 -23.40 -2.22
CA SER A 22 -7.64 -22.82 -0.86
C SER A 22 -8.21 -21.41 -0.81
N GLN A 23 -8.48 -20.78 -1.96
CA GLN A 23 -9.09 -19.45 -2.00
C GLN A 23 -10.56 -19.52 -1.56
N LYS A 24 -10.80 -19.05 -0.37
CA LYS A 24 -12.11 -18.97 0.24
C LYS A 24 -12.50 -17.51 0.42
N ASN A 25 -13.72 -17.14 0.06
CA ASN A 25 -14.24 -15.83 0.36
C ASN A 25 -14.19 -15.55 1.86
N LEU A 26 -13.71 -14.39 2.21
CA LEU A 26 -13.67 -13.91 3.58
C LEU A 26 -15.08 -13.53 4.03
N ASN A 27 -15.43 -13.91 5.26
CA ASN A 27 -16.67 -13.42 5.88
C ASN A 27 -16.51 -11.97 6.37
N SER A 28 -17.60 -11.35 6.80
CA SER A 28 -17.59 -9.93 7.23
C SER A 28 -16.61 -9.68 8.39
N LYS A 29 -16.50 -10.60 9.34
CA LYS A 29 -15.59 -10.49 10.48
C LYS A 29 -14.11 -10.54 10.02
N GLU A 30 -13.79 -11.47 9.15
CA GLU A 30 -12.44 -11.61 8.59
C GLU A 30 -12.06 -10.38 7.77
N ARG A 31 -12.98 -9.83 6.97
CA ARG A 31 -12.74 -8.59 6.21
C ARG A 31 -12.49 -7.39 7.14
N LYS A 32 -13.23 -7.28 8.24
CA LYS A 32 -12.99 -6.23 9.26
C LYS A 32 -11.60 -6.35 9.88
N GLN A 33 -11.20 -7.56 10.27
CA GLN A 33 -9.87 -7.82 10.81
C GLN A 33 -8.78 -7.48 9.80
N LEU A 34 -8.98 -7.84 8.55
CA LEU A 34 -8.05 -7.54 7.47
C LEU A 34 -7.96 -6.03 7.20
N ALA A 35 -9.08 -5.32 7.21
CA ALA A 35 -9.11 -3.86 7.06
C ALA A 35 -8.36 -3.15 8.20
N GLU A 36 -8.49 -3.61 9.43
CA GLU A 36 -7.72 -3.06 10.55
C GLU A 36 -6.22 -3.36 10.41
N ALA A 37 -5.84 -4.54 9.93
CA ALA A 37 -4.44 -4.87 9.64
C ALA A 37 -3.87 -3.97 8.52
N ILE A 38 -4.62 -3.74 7.45
CA ILE A 38 -4.26 -2.81 6.36
C ILE A 38 -4.03 -1.41 6.91
N LYS A 39 -4.94 -0.94 7.75
CA LYS A 39 -4.85 0.38 8.39
C LYS A 39 -3.58 0.53 9.23
N VAL A 40 -3.28 -0.45 10.06
CA VAL A 40 -2.07 -0.43 10.91
C VAL A 40 -0.80 -0.36 10.06
N GLU A 41 -0.67 -1.21 9.04
CA GLU A 41 0.51 -1.21 8.17
C GLU A 41 0.61 0.05 7.30
N ALA A 42 -0.52 0.59 6.82
CA ALA A 42 -0.54 1.83 6.06
C ALA A 42 -0.10 3.04 6.91
N TYR A 43 -0.47 3.10 8.18
CA TYR A 43 0.00 4.16 9.08
C TYR A 43 1.47 4.03 9.44
N LYS A 44 2.01 2.81 9.59
CA LYS A 44 3.47 2.62 9.73
C LYS A 44 4.23 3.21 8.54
N PHE A 45 3.73 2.99 7.33
CA PHE A 45 4.31 3.63 6.14
C PHE A 45 4.14 5.16 6.17
N ALA A 46 2.97 5.67 6.53
CA ALA A 46 2.71 7.11 6.61
C ALA A 46 3.64 7.82 7.62
N ASP A 47 4.05 7.14 8.68
CA ASP A 47 5.01 7.65 9.67
C ASP A 47 6.46 7.61 9.16
N ASN A 48 6.77 6.74 8.19
CA ASN A 48 8.08 6.65 7.55
C ASN A 48 7.97 6.47 6.03
N PRO A 49 7.49 7.48 5.30
CA PRO A 49 7.19 7.37 3.87
C PRO A 49 8.42 7.28 2.98
N SER A 50 9.63 7.43 3.51
CA SER A 50 10.89 7.18 2.80
C SER A 50 11.18 5.68 2.60
N ASP A 51 10.66 4.83 3.47
CA ASP A 51 10.88 3.39 3.41
C ASP A 51 9.79 2.72 2.56
N TYR A 52 10.07 2.57 1.27
CA TYR A 52 9.17 1.90 0.34
C TYR A 52 8.94 0.42 0.68
N GLY A 53 9.86 -0.20 1.43
CA GLY A 53 9.70 -1.57 1.92
C GLY A 53 8.48 -1.76 2.81
N LEU A 54 8.00 -0.68 3.47
CA LEU A 54 6.77 -0.70 4.27
C LEU A 54 5.48 -0.77 3.44
N VAL A 55 5.56 -0.57 2.12
CA VAL A 55 4.42 -0.74 1.21
C VAL A 55 4.10 -2.23 0.99
N LEU A 56 5.10 -3.10 0.97
CA LEU A 56 4.93 -4.52 0.68
C LEU A 56 3.93 -5.25 1.62
N PRO A 57 3.97 -5.06 2.95
CA PRO A 57 2.96 -5.64 3.83
C PRO A 57 1.54 -5.19 3.51
N VAL A 58 1.36 -3.92 3.15
CA VAL A 58 0.07 -3.37 2.77
C VAL A 58 -0.42 -3.99 1.47
N GLU A 59 0.43 -4.08 0.45
CA GLU A 59 0.08 -4.71 -0.83
C GLU A 59 -0.38 -6.15 -0.66
N LYS A 60 0.32 -6.94 0.15
CA LYS A 60 -0.07 -8.33 0.43
C LYS A 60 -1.45 -8.42 1.08
N LEU A 61 -1.74 -7.55 2.04
CA LEU A 61 -3.03 -7.50 2.71
C LEU A 61 -4.15 -7.01 1.79
N VAL A 62 -3.85 -6.04 0.93
CA VAL A 62 -4.78 -5.52 -0.09
C VAL A 62 -5.15 -6.60 -1.09
N TRP A 63 -4.18 -7.35 -1.62
CA TRP A 63 -4.43 -8.47 -2.51
C TRP A 63 -5.29 -9.54 -1.85
N LYS A 64 -5.00 -9.88 -0.61
CA LYS A 64 -5.82 -10.82 0.17
C LYS A 64 -7.26 -10.31 0.35
N MET A 65 -7.45 -9.01 0.54
CA MET A 65 -8.77 -8.40 0.61
C MET A 65 -9.51 -8.50 -0.72
N ILE A 66 -8.87 -8.19 -1.84
CA ILE A 66 -9.46 -8.26 -3.18
C ILE A 66 -9.88 -9.70 -3.50
N GLU A 67 -8.98 -10.65 -3.31
CA GLU A 67 -9.23 -12.07 -3.56
C GLU A 67 -10.34 -12.63 -2.66
N GLY A 68 -10.32 -12.26 -1.39
CA GLY A 68 -11.32 -12.70 -0.41
C GLY A 68 -12.66 -11.98 -0.47
N SER A 69 -12.79 -10.98 -1.32
CA SER A 69 -14.00 -10.17 -1.53
C SER A 69 -14.62 -10.40 -2.91
N GLU A 70 -14.42 -11.59 -3.47
CA GLU A 70 -15.03 -11.98 -4.74
C GLU A 70 -16.55 -11.82 -4.67
N GLY A 71 -17.13 -11.14 -5.67
CA GLY A 71 -18.53 -10.76 -5.66
C GLY A 71 -18.83 -9.39 -5.04
N ILE A 72 -17.87 -8.74 -4.37
CA ILE A 72 -17.97 -7.36 -3.92
C ILE A 72 -17.21 -6.47 -4.91
N SER A 73 -17.83 -6.17 -6.03
CA SER A 73 -17.20 -5.40 -7.13
C SER A 73 -16.73 -4.01 -6.74
N SER A 74 -17.30 -3.43 -5.68
CA SER A 74 -16.94 -2.12 -5.18
C SER A 74 -15.62 -2.09 -4.37
N CYS A 75 -15.06 -3.24 -4.01
CA CYS A 75 -13.85 -3.33 -3.17
C CYS A 75 -12.54 -3.10 -3.94
N SER A 76 -12.47 -3.49 -5.21
CA SER A 76 -11.23 -3.46 -5.99
C SER A 76 -10.69 -2.03 -6.21
N ILE A 77 -11.56 -1.08 -6.56
CA ILE A 77 -11.17 0.29 -6.86
C ILE A 77 -10.50 0.97 -5.66
N PRO A 78 -11.13 1.06 -4.47
CA PRO A 78 -10.49 1.68 -3.32
C PRO A 78 -9.23 0.94 -2.85
N SER A 79 -9.14 -0.36 -3.09
CA SER A 79 -7.94 -1.14 -2.77
C SER A 79 -6.76 -0.77 -3.67
N TYR A 80 -6.98 -0.58 -4.97
CA TYR A 80 -5.96 -0.06 -5.89
C TYR A 80 -5.61 1.40 -5.60
N ASP A 81 -6.59 2.22 -5.26
CA ASP A 81 -6.37 3.63 -4.89
C ASP A 81 -5.49 3.74 -3.65
N LEU A 82 -5.58 2.80 -2.72
CA LEU A 82 -4.74 2.76 -1.53
C LEU A 82 -3.25 2.60 -1.89
N THR A 83 -2.91 1.60 -2.69
CA THR A 83 -1.52 1.39 -3.11
C THR A 83 -0.98 2.57 -3.90
N ARG A 84 -1.77 3.12 -4.80
CA ARG A 84 -1.40 4.32 -5.56
C ARG A 84 -1.18 5.55 -4.66
N SER A 85 -2.04 5.74 -3.67
CA SER A 85 -1.90 6.83 -2.69
C SER A 85 -0.61 6.73 -1.89
N MET A 86 -0.19 5.51 -1.54
CA MET A 86 1.08 5.27 -0.86
C MET A 86 2.29 5.58 -1.77
N GLU A 87 2.23 5.17 -3.03
CA GLU A 87 3.27 5.51 -4.02
C GLU A 87 3.43 7.02 -4.18
N ILE A 88 2.31 7.75 -4.27
CA ILE A 88 2.32 9.21 -4.38
C ILE A 88 2.91 9.84 -3.12
N LEU A 89 2.57 9.36 -1.93
CA LEU A 89 3.12 9.85 -0.68
C LEU A 89 4.65 9.64 -0.62
N ASN A 90 5.14 8.47 -1.00
CA ASN A 90 6.57 8.18 -1.08
C ASN A 90 7.28 9.14 -2.06
N ALA A 91 6.75 9.28 -3.27
CA ALA A 91 7.32 10.17 -4.28
C ALA A 91 7.33 11.63 -3.83
N THR A 92 6.26 12.09 -3.19
CA THR A 92 6.16 13.45 -2.62
C THR A 92 7.20 13.66 -1.54
N PHE A 93 7.35 12.71 -0.62
CA PHE A 93 8.36 12.78 0.44
C PHE A 93 9.78 12.85 -0.10
N LEU A 94 10.12 12.00 -1.06
CA LEU A 94 11.45 11.99 -1.68
C LEU A 94 11.75 13.28 -2.44
N LYS A 95 10.76 13.79 -3.17
CA LYS A 95 10.86 15.09 -3.87
C LYS A 95 11.11 16.23 -2.87
N MET A 96 10.35 16.30 -1.80
CA MET A 96 10.49 17.36 -0.78
C MET A 96 11.85 17.25 -0.06
N SER A 97 12.31 16.04 0.25
CA SER A 97 13.61 15.81 0.85
C SER A 97 14.76 16.28 -0.06
N ALA A 98 14.69 16.01 -1.36
CA ALA A 98 15.67 16.47 -2.33
C ALA A 98 15.68 18.02 -2.45
N GLN A 99 14.50 18.64 -2.48
CA GLN A 99 14.38 20.10 -2.49
C GLN A 99 14.96 20.73 -1.22
N MET A 100 14.71 20.14 -0.06
CA MET A 100 15.25 20.62 1.21
C MET A 100 16.77 20.64 1.24
N GLN A 101 17.44 19.68 0.61
CA GLN A 101 18.90 19.68 0.49
C GLN A 101 19.41 20.88 -0.31
N GLN A 102 18.67 21.32 -1.33
CA GLN A 102 19.01 22.52 -2.12
C GLN A 102 18.89 23.82 -1.32
N TYR A 103 18.03 23.86 -0.32
CA TYR A 103 17.81 25.05 0.52
C TYR A 103 18.78 25.17 1.70
N GLN A 104 19.65 24.19 1.93
CA GLN A 104 20.56 24.21 3.10
C GLN A 104 21.51 25.39 3.13
N GLY A 105 21.93 25.93 1.97
CA GLY A 105 22.79 27.09 1.85
C GLY A 105 22.07 28.45 1.82
N MET A 106 20.73 28.47 1.89
CA MET A 106 19.93 29.70 1.81
C MET A 106 19.69 30.36 3.15
N PRO A 107 19.39 31.71 3.16
CA PRO A 107 18.99 32.41 4.38
C PRO A 107 17.87 31.72 5.14
N GLY A 108 17.91 31.74 6.47
CA GLY A 108 16.98 31.03 7.35
C GLY A 108 15.49 31.28 7.09
N LYS A 109 15.12 32.48 6.62
CA LYS A 109 13.76 32.84 6.24
C LYS A 109 13.22 31.95 5.09
N TYR A 110 14.02 31.78 4.05
CA TYR A 110 13.61 30.94 2.89
C TYR A 110 13.59 29.47 3.25
N LYS A 111 14.55 29.02 4.05
CA LYS A 111 14.58 27.65 4.56
C LYS A 111 13.32 27.32 5.37
N LYS A 112 12.92 28.21 6.29
CA LYS A 112 11.71 28.03 7.10
C LYS A 112 10.44 27.96 6.24
N GLN A 113 10.34 28.82 5.23
CA GLN A 113 9.22 28.83 4.28
C GLN A 113 9.16 27.53 3.47
N ALA A 114 10.31 27.05 2.95
CA ALA A 114 10.39 25.81 2.19
C ALA A 114 10.01 24.58 3.05
N MET A 115 10.45 24.55 4.31
CA MET A 115 10.08 23.48 5.25
C MET A 115 8.58 23.46 5.51
N ALA A 116 7.96 24.62 5.75
CA ALA A 116 6.52 24.72 5.98
C ALA A 116 5.71 24.24 4.76
N GLN A 117 6.15 24.59 3.56
CA GLN A 117 5.51 24.14 2.32
C GLN A 117 5.65 22.64 2.10
N ALA A 118 6.83 22.07 2.34
CA ALA A 118 7.09 20.65 2.22
C ALA A 118 6.22 19.86 3.22
N GLU A 119 6.15 20.31 4.46
CA GLU A 119 5.31 19.70 5.49
C GLU A 119 3.81 19.75 5.11
N ALA A 120 3.33 20.86 4.57
CA ALA A 120 1.96 21.00 4.11
C ALA A 120 1.63 20.02 2.97
N GLU A 121 2.53 19.83 2.00
CA GLU A 121 2.32 18.86 0.91
C GLU A 121 2.30 17.42 1.43
N ILE A 122 3.23 17.06 2.30
CA ILE A 122 3.28 15.70 2.90
C ILE A 122 2.00 15.44 3.71
N ASN A 123 1.58 16.38 4.54
CA ASN A 123 0.37 16.25 5.34
C ASN A 123 -0.88 16.17 4.45
N GLY A 124 -0.91 16.90 3.34
CA GLY A 124 -1.96 16.78 2.34
C GLY A 124 -2.07 15.36 1.76
N GLN A 125 -0.95 14.74 1.41
CA GLN A 125 -0.92 13.36 0.90
C GLN A 125 -1.29 12.33 1.99
N LYS A 126 -0.88 12.55 3.23
CA LYS A 126 -1.32 11.72 4.37
C LYS A 126 -2.83 11.78 4.58
N ALA A 127 -3.43 12.96 4.42
CA ALA A 127 -4.88 13.13 4.50
C ALA A 127 -5.61 12.38 3.37
N VAL A 128 -5.07 12.39 2.15
CA VAL A 128 -5.59 11.61 1.03
C VAL A 128 -5.52 10.11 1.34
N LEU A 129 -4.39 9.63 1.86
CA LEU A 129 -4.23 8.24 2.29
C LEU A 129 -5.30 7.84 3.31
N GLY A 130 -5.57 8.69 4.30
CA GLY A 130 -6.62 8.46 5.31
C GLY A 130 -8.02 8.33 4.70
N LYS A 131 -8.36 9.18 3.73
CA LYS A 131 -9.64 9.09 3.00
C LYS A 131 -9.76 7.79 2.21
N VAL A 132 -8.68 7.38 1.53
CA VAL A 132 -8.67 6.14 0.75
C VAL A 132 -8.77 4.92 1.66
N LEU A 133 -8.12 4.92 2.82
CA LEU A 133 -8.29 3.87 3.83
C LEU A 133 -9.75 3.75 4.29
N ASN A 134 -10.41 4.87 4.55
CA ASN A 134 -11.82 4.87 4.91
C ASN A 134 -12.70 4.31 3.80
N ASN A 135 -12.36 4.55 2.54
CA ASN A 135 -13.07 3.96 1.40
C ASN A 135 -12.87 2.44 1.33
N VAL A 136 -11.67 1.93 1.59
CA VAL A 136 -11.44 0.48 1.69
C VAL A 136 -12.32 -0.13 2.77
N ILE A 137 -12.35 0.47 3.96
CA ILE A 137 -13.22 0.03 5.05
C ILE A 137 -14.68 0.05 4.63
N LYS A 138 -15.14 1.14 4.02
CA LYS A 138 -16.54 1.33 3.62
C LYS A 138 -17.00 0.35 2.54
N TYR A 139 -16.16 0.09 1.53
CA TYR A 139 -16.57 -0.65 0.33
C TYR A 139 -16.14 -2.12 0.31
N CYS A 140 -15.21 -2.53 1.18
CA CYS A 140 -14.77 -3.92 1.29
C CYS A 140 -15.43 -4.70 2.44
N ILE A 141 -16.15 -4.05 3.30
CA ILE A 141 -16.85 -4.65 4.43
C ILE A 141 -18.34 -4.63 4.21
#